data_241047844369e8fd52155f20695b4206
#
_entry.id   241047844369e8fd52155f20695b4206
#
_cell.length_a   1.000
_cell.length_b   1.000
_cell.length_c   1.000
_cell.angle_alpha   90.00
_cell.angle_beta   90.00
_cell.angle_gamma   90.00
#
_symmetry.space_group_name_H-M   'P 1'
#
loop_
_entity.id
_entity.type
_entity.pdbx_description
1 polymer ?
#
loop_
_entity_poly.entity_id
_entity_poly.type
_entity_poly.pdbx_seq_one_letter_code
_entity_poly.pdbx_strand_id
1 'polypeptide(L)'
;MIFPLGFLHLHFGSVAICSAILLSACAATSTVPSYERHRYLESFIGKSSETIRTQLNLSQLGYQNISPAELHPDRLSYRVARPVSIPLPMADNPAMGIGSGAAVPIPSGTHSYDVELSCLIEFKLKNNIATDVQFTGRTC
;
A
#
# COMPACT_ATOMS: atom_id res chain seq x y z
N MET A 1 6.85 -57.42 48.24
CA MET A 1 6.92 -56.02 47.74
C MET A 1 6.93 -56.12 46.24
N ILE A 2 5.80 -55.86 45.60
CA ILE A 2 5.57 -56.07 44.19
C ILE A 2 5.26 -54.67 43.61
N PHE A 3 6.12 -54.16 42.71
CA PHE A 3 5.86 -52.98 41.92
C PHE A 3 5.21 -53.41 40.58
N PRO A 4 4.11 -52.85 40.15
CA PRO A 4 3.66 -53.00 38.77
C PRO A 4 4.25 -51.94 37.88
N LEU A 5 4.97 -52.41 36.87
CA LEU A 5 5.25 -51.68 35.64
C LEU A 5 3.94 -51.56 34.84
N GLY A 6 3.62 -50.41 34.33
CA GLY A 6 2.60 -50.28 33.30
C GLY A 6 1.98 -48.89 33.30
N PHE A 7 2.40 -48.05 32.39
CA PHE A 7 1.63 -47.06 31.65
C PHE A 7 2.55 -45.97 31.05
N LEU A 8 3.24 -46.38 30.01
CA LEU A 8 3.99 -45.38 29.21
C LEU A 8 3.82 -45.73 27.71
N HIS A 9 2.66 -45.53 27.18
CA HIS A 9 2.43 -45.43 25.73
C HIS A 9 1.02 -44.83 25.53
N LEU A 10 0.90 -43.60 25.20
CA LEU A 10 -0.15 -43.00 24.31
C LEU A 10 -0.17 -41.46 24.42
N HIS A 11 0.80 -40.76 23.88
CA HIS A 11 0.62 -39.34 23.59
C HIS A 11 1.58 -38.83 22.49
N PHE A 12 1.95 -39.65 21.51
CA PHE A 12 2.81 -39.21 20.41
C PHE A 12 2.10 -38.92 19.07
N GLY A 13 0.77 -38.96 19.07
CA GLY A 13 -0.04 -38.91 17.83
C GLY A 13 -0.73 -37.58 17.49
N SER A 14 -0.76 -36.58 18.38
CA SER A 14 -1.66 -35.42 18.19
C SER A 14 -0.97 -34.08 17.86
N VAL A 15 0.35 -34.01 17.80
CA VAL A 15 1.04 -32.72 17.57
C VAL A 15 1.37 -32.46 16.10
N ALA A 16 1.24 -33.44 15.23
CA ALA A 16 1.68 -33.33 13.82
C ALA A 16 0.66 -32.68 12.85
N ILE A 17 -0.57 -32.42 13.25
CA ILE A 17 -1.63 -31.94 12.33
C ILE A 17 -1.87 -30.42 12.39
N CYS A 18 -1.40 -29.72 13.42
CA CYS A 18 -1.60 -28.26 13.57
C CYS A 18 -0.60 -27.37 12.83
N SER A 19 0.46 -27.90 12.23
CA SER A 19 1.52 -27.08 11.59
C SER A 19 1.27 -26.71 10.14
N ALA A 20 0.19 -27.15 9.51
CA ALA A 20 -0.03 -26.98 8.06
C ALA A 20 -0.96 -25.81 7.67
N ILE A 21 -1.50 -25.03 8.61
CA ILE A 21 -2.57 -24.04 8.30
C ILE A 21 -2.10 -22.58 8.33
N LEU A 22 -0.83 -22.27 8.57
CA LEU A 22 -0.38 -20.89 8.78
C LEU A 22 0.30 -20.19 7.58
N LEU A 23 0.21 -20.70 6.36
CA LEU A 23 0.88 -20.07 5.19
C LEU A 23 -0.08 -19.50 4.13
N SER A 24 -1.27 -19.07 4.50
CA SER A 24 -2.09 -18.24 3.62
C SER A 24 -1.96 -16.78 4.01
N ALA A 25 -0.73 -16.24 4.01
CA ALA A 25 -0.54 -14.81 3.98
C ALA A 25 -0.92 -14.30 2.58
N CYS A 26 -2.19 -14.00 2.37
CA CYS A 26 -2.61 -13.15 1.26
C CYS A 26 -1.85 -11.83 1.41
N ALA A 27 -0.90 -11.58 0.53
CA ALA A 27 -0.34 -10.27 0.28
C ALA A 27 -1.45 -9.41 -0.33
N ALA A 28 -2.39 -8.94 0.49
CA ALA A 28 -3.27 -7.87 0.13
C ALA A 28 -2.38 -6.63 -0.01
N THR A 29 -2.16 -6.19 -1.24
CA THR A 29 -1.66 -4.84 -1.53
C THR A 29 -2.74 -3.87 -1.03
N SER A 30 -2.70 -3.55 0.26
CA SER A 30 -3.61 -2.62 0.89
C SER A 30 -3.25 -1.22 0.41
N THR A 31 -4.01 -0.74 -0.57
CA THR A 31 -3.98 0.69 -0.91
C THR A 31 -4.61 1.44 0.25
N VAL A 32 -3.79 2.18 0.99
CA VAL A 32 -4.28 3.01 2.09
C VAL A 32 -5.32 3.99 1.54
N PRO A 33 -6.55 4.04 2.08
CA PRO A 33 -7.59 4.97 1.67
C PRO A 33 -7.14 6.43 1.81
N SER A 34 -7.66 7.34 0.97
CA SER A 34 -7.31 8.77 1.03
C SER A 34 -7.63 9.39 2.40
N TYR A 35 -8.76 9.01 3.00
CA TYR A 35 -9.16 9.48 4.32
C TYR A 35 -8.13 9.12 5.40
N GLU A 36 -7.62 7.90 5.42
CA GLU A 36 -6.62 7.48 6.42
C GLU A 36 -5.29 8.21 6.21
N ARG A 37 -4.91 8.47 4.95
CA ARG A 37 -3.72 9.27 4.64
C ARG A 37 -3.83 10.69 5.19
N HIS A 38 -4.97 11.36 4.94
CA HIS A 38 -5.22 12.71 5.45
C HIS A 38 -5.18 12.73 6.98
N ARG A 39 -5.90 11.83 7.63
CA ARG A 39 -5.91 11.72 9.08
C ARG A 39 -4.52 11.50 9.69
N TYR A 40 -3.71 10.67 9.06
CA TYR A 40 -2.33 10.47 9.51
C TYR A 40 -1.51 11.76 9.40
N LEU A 41 -1.62 12.47 8.29
CA LEU A 41 -0.89 13.72 8.08
C LEU A 41 -1.37 14.84 8.99
N GLU A 42 -2.68 14.94 9.24
CA GLU A 42 -3.28 15.87 10.20
C GLU A 42 -2.79 15.63 11.65
N SER A 43 -2.40 14.40 11.98
CA SER A 43 -1.87 14.08 13.32
C SER A 43 -0.52 14.76 13.62
N PHE A 44 0.10 15.35 12.61
CA PHE A 44 1.33 16.14 12.76
C PHE A 44 1.08 17.63 12.98
N ILE A 45 -0.15 18.11 12.92
CA ILE A 45 -0.52 19.48 13.30
C ILE A 45 -0.20 19.68 14.78
N GLY A 46 0.45 20.78 15.11
CA GLY A 46 0.96 21.07 16.46
C GLY A 46 2.36 20.54 16.75
N LYS A 47 2.96 19.76 15.84
CA LYS A 47 4.34 19.28 15.98
C LYS A 47 5.33 20.22 15.31
N SER A 48 6.59 20.19 15.78
CA SER A 48 7.66 20.98 15.17
C SER A 48 8.07 20.40 13.80
N SER A 49 8.61 21.25 12.93
CA SER A 49 9.13 20.82 11.62
C SER A 49 10.18 19.71 11.76
N GLU A 50 11.00 19.75 12.80
CA GLU A 50 12.01 18.72 13.06
C GLU A 50 11.36 17.39 13.44
N THR A 51 10.33 17.42 14.28
CA THR A 51 9.56 16.22 14.62
C THR A 51 8.89 15.62 13.37
N ILE A 52 8.33 16.45 12.50
CA ILE A 52 7.73 16.01 11.25
C ILE A 52 8.79 15.33 10.36
N ARG A 53 9.95 15.95 10.18
CA ARG A 53 11.04 15.43 9.34
C ARG A 53 11.57 14.08 9.83
N THR A 54 11.56 13.83 11.14
CA THR A 54 12.11 12.60 11.73
C THR A 54 11.08 11.48 11.89
N GLN A 55 9.80 11.82 12.08
CA GLN A 55 8.76 10.85 12.40
C GLN A 55 7.79 10.57 11.25
N LEU A 56 7.71 11.48 10.25
CA LEU A 56 6.79 11.31 9.13
C LEU A 56 7.27 10.19 8.21
N ASN A 57 6.46 9.16 8.08
CA ASN A 57 6.72 8.04 7.19
C ASN A 57 5.72 8.01 6.03
N LEU A 58 6.10 8.61 4.92
CA LEU A 58 5.24 8.69 3.73
C LEU A 58 5.16 7.37 2.96
N SER A 59 6.17 6.51 3.08
CA SER A 59 6.17 5.20 2.40
C SER A 59 5.06 4.29 2.90
N GLN A 60 4.73 4.33 4.20
CA GLN A 60 3.61 3.54 4.77
C GLN A 60 2.24 3.97 4.23
N LEU A 61 2.13 5.18 3.67
CA LEU A 61 0.92 5.68 3.03
C LEU A 61 0.81 5.27 1.55
N GLY A 62 1.76 4.47 1.05
CA GLY A 62 1.81 4.00 -0.32
C GLY A 62 2.42 5.01 -1.30
N TYR A 63 3.07 6.07 -0.80
CA TYR A 63 3.83 6.98 -1.64
C TYR A 63 5.20 6.43 -1.99
N GLN A 64 5.63 6.68 -3.21
CA GLN A 64 6.95 6.35 -3.74
C GLN A 64 7.64 7.63 -4.24
N ASN A 65 8.91 7.53 -4.64
CA ASN A 65 9.68 8.67 -5.15
C ASN A 65 9.53 9.92 -4.27
N ILE A 66 9.77 9.73 -2.95
CA ILE A 66 9.64 10.79 -1.95
C ILE A 66 10.84 11.71 -2.09
N SER A 67 10.61 12.98 -2.50
CA SER A 67 11.66 13.98 -2.55
C SER A 67 12.11 14.37 -1.14
N PRO A 68 13.36 14.82 -0.97
CA PRO A 68 13.80 15.42 0.28
C PRO A 68 12.86 16.54 0.73
N ALA A 69 12.67 16.66 2.05
CA ALA A 69 11.84 17.70 2.63
C ALA A 69 12.41 19.08 2.33
N GLU A 70 11.60 19.97 1.77
CA GLU A 70 11.93 21.37 1.55
C GLU A 70 11.41 22.20 2.72
N LEU A 71 12.32 22.73 3.53
CA LEU A 71 11.99 23.56 4.69
C LEU A 71 12.14 25.04 4.35
N HIS A 72 11.08 25.80 4.51
CA HIS A 72 11.01 27.25 4.45
C HIS A 72 10.58 27.81 5.82
N PRO A 73 10.74 29.12 6.07
CA PRO A 73 10.34 29.71 7.36
C PRO A 73 8.87 29.54 7.70
N ASP A 74 8.00 29.47 6.69
CA ASP A 74 6.55 29.43 6.77
C ASP A 74 5.93 28.08 6.38
N ARG A 75 6.73 27.15 5.83
CA ARG A 75 6.23 25.86 5.34
C ARG A 75 7.30 24.78 5.30
N LEU A 76 6.84 23.53 5.43
CA LEU A 76 7.59 22.30 5.17
C LEU A 76 6.88 21.52 4.10
N SER A 77 7.52 21.25 2.96
CA SER A 77 6.88 20.58 1.83
C SER A 77 7.58 19.30 1.44
N TYR A 78 6.77 18.34 0.97
CA TYR A 78 7.20 17.07 0.42
C TYR A 78 6.53 16.86 -0.93
N ARG A 79 7.33 16.51 -1.93
CA ARG A 79 6.80 16.05 -3.22
C ARG A 79 6.90 14.53 -3.27
N VAL A 80 5.79 13.88 -3.53
CA VAL A 80 5.69 12.42 -3.56
C VAL A 80 4.99 11.97 -4.83
N ALA A 81 5.26 10.76 -5.28
CA ALA A 81 4.56 10.15 -6.38
C ALA A 81 3.89 8.85 -5.93
N ARG A 82 2.84 8.46 -6.64
CA ARG A 82 2.16 7.19 -6.47
C ARG A 82 1.91 6.57 -7.84
N PRO A 83 2.38 5.34 -8.08
CA PRO A 83 2.03 4.62 -9.28
C PRO A 83 0.55 4.22 -9.25
N VAL A 84 -0.14 4.46 -10.33
CA VAL A 84 -1.53 4.05 -10.55
C VAL A 84 -1.58 3.26 -11.84
N SER A 85 -2.01 2.01 -11.75
CA SER A 85 -2.20 1.15 -12.91
C SER A 85 -3.63 1.33 -13.44
N ILE A 86 -3.74 1.81 -14.67
CA ILE A 86 -5.02 2.04 -15.34
C ILE A 86 -5.26 0.85 -16.28
N PRO A 87 -6.28 0.01 -16.00
CA PRO A 87 -6.62 -1.07 -16.92
C PRO A 87 -7.14 -0.48 -18.24
N LEU A 88 -6.56 -0.91 -19.35
CA LEU A 88 -7.07 -0.56 -20.66
C LEU A 88 -8.22 -1.49 -21.00
N PRO A 89 -9.42 -0.96 -21.34
CA PRO A 89 -10.51 -1.78 -21.84
C PRO A 89 -10.06 -2.40 -23.16
N MET A 90 -10.04 -3.73 -23.22
CA MET A 90 -9.87 -4.44 -24.48
C MET A 90 -11.11 -4.20 -25.31
N ALA A 91 -10.96 -3.65 -26.50
CA ALA A 91 -12.05 -3.63 -27.47
C ALA A 91 -12.43 -5.08 -27.77
N ASP A 92 -13.69 -5.45 -27.52
CA ASP A 92 -14.22 -6.71 -27.98
C ASP A 92 -13.98 -6.83 -29.48
N ASN A 93 -13.32 -7.89 -29.88
CA ASN A 93 -13.02 -8.11 -31.29
C ASN A 93 -14.35 -8.32 -32.05
N PRO A 94 -14.81 -7.38 -32.86
CA PRO A 94 -16.08 -7.52 -33.60
C PRO A 94 -16.04 -8.68 -34.64
N ALA A 95 -14.88 -9.26 -34.89
CA ALA A 95 -14.72 -10.40 -35.80
C ALA A 95 -15.15 -11.77 -35.22
N MET A 96 -15.56 -11.81 -33.95
CA MET A 96 -16.07 -13.08 -33.34
C MET A 96 -17.48 -13.47 -33.80
N GLY A 97 -18.11 -12.70 -34.66
CA GLY A 97 -19.53 -12.91 -34.99
C GLY A 97 -19.85 -12.97 -36.46
N ILE A 98 -19.42 -13.78 -37.33
CA ILE A 98 -19.96 -14.13 -38.66
C ILE A 98 -18.81 -14.36 -39.64
N GLY A 99 -18.35 -15.60 -39.73
CA GLY A 99 -17.52 -16.01 -40.86
C GLY A 99 -16.57 -17.16 -40.51
N SER A 100 -16.56 -18.18 -41.29
CA SER A 100 -15.70 -19.37 -41.23
C SER A 100 -14.21 -19.10 -41.53
N GLY A 101 -13.69 -18.00 -40.97
CA GLY A 101 -12.27 -17.67 -41.03
C GLY A 101 -11.57 -18.10 -39.74
N ALA A 102 -10.38 -18.66 -39.85
CA ALA A 102 -9.56 -19.04 -38.73
C ALA A 102 -9.41 -17.83 -37.75
N ALA A 103 -9.90 -17.98 -36.51
CA ALA A 103 -9.77 -16.95 -35.49
C ALA A 103 -8.28 -16.73 -35.23
N VAL A 104 -7.79 -15.52 -35.47
CA VAL A 104 -6.46 -15.10 -35.05
C VAL A 104 -6.49 -14.98 -33.55
N PRO A 105 -5.72 -15.77 -32.80
CA PRO A 105 -5.69 -15.65 -31.35
C PRO A 105 -5.09 -14.28 -30.99
N ILE A 106 -5.94 -13.38 -30.48
CA ILE A 106 -5.47 -12.15 -29.86
C ILE A 106 -5.03 -12.54 -28.45
N PRO A 107 -3.77 -12.27 -28.06
CA PRO A 107 -3.33 -12.55 -26.71
C PRO A 107 -4.23 -11.79 -25.73
N SER A 108 -5.02 -12.53 -24.97
CA SER A 108 -5.86 -12.00 -23.89
C SER A 108 -4.96 -11.64 -22.70
N GLY A 109 -4.23 -10.53 -22.82
CA GLY A 109 -3.49 -9.93 -21.73
C GLY A 109 -4.27 -8.73 -21.21
N THR A 110 -4.41 -8.62 -19.90
CA THR A 110 -4.84 -7.36 -19.29
C THR A 110 -3.72 -6.34 -19.51
N HIS A 111 -3.85 -5.51 -20.53
CA HIS A 111 -2.94 -4.40 -20.72
C HIS A 111 -3.30 -3.32 -19.70
N SER A 112 -2.34 -2.96 -18.86
CA SER A 112 -2.45 -1.81 -17.97
C SER A 112 -1.41 -0.77 -18.36
N TYR A 113 -1.78 0.48 -18.19
CA TYR A 113 -0.87 1.61 -18.36
C TYR A 113 -0.55 2.17 -16.99
N ASP A 114 0.72 2.15 -16.60
CA ASP A 114 1.17 2.67 -15.32
C ASP A 114 1.50 4.16 -15.46
N VAL A 115 0.87 4.97 -14.61
CA VAL A 115 1.05 6.41 -14.54
C VAL A 115 1.57 6.77 -13.16
N GLU A 116 2.65 7.55 -13.10
CA GLU A 116 3.06 8.19 -11.86
C GLU A 116 2.30 9.49 -11.66
N LEU A 117 1.45 9.54 -10.65
CA LEU A 117 0.73 10.74 -10.27
C LEU A 117 1.39 11.36 -9.05
N SER A 118 1.65 12.67 -9.13
CA SER A 118 2.30 13.41 -8.06
C SER A 118 1.31 14.00 -7.06
N CYS A 119 1.77 14.11 -5.82
CA CYS A 119 1.13 14.84 -4.73
C CYS A 119 2.16 15.75 -4.07
N LEU A 120 1.78 17.00 -3.82
CA LEU A 120 2.51 17.96 -2.99
C LEU A 120 1.82 18.03 -1.63
N ILE A 121 2.54 17.76 -0.58
CA ILE A 121 2.09 17.83 0.81
C ILE A 121 2.81 19.01 1.45
N GLU A 122 2.07 20.00 1.95
CA GLU A 122 2.60 21.20 2.57
C GLU A 122 2.07 21.39 3.98
N PHE A 123 2.95 21.37 4.96
CA PHE A 123 2.65 21.79 6.33
C PHE A 123 2.93 23.29 6.45
N LYS A 124 1.92 24.09 6.76
CA LYS A 124 2.09 25.51 7.09
C LYS A 124 2.69 25.64 8.48
N LEU A 125 3.75 26.42 8.59
CA LEU A 125 4.48 26.62 9.84
C LEU A 125 4.25 28.01 10.40
N LYS A 126 4.08 28.07 11.72
CA LYS A 126 4.15 29.29 12.51
C LYS A 126 5.07 29.05 13.69
N ASN A 127 6.13 29.85 13.81
CA ASN A 127 7.15 29.64 14.83
C ASN A 127 7.71 28.19 14.83
N ASN A 128 7.96 27.64 13.65
CA ASN A 128 8.46 26.26 13.45
C ASN A 128 7.49 25.14 13.87
N ILE A 129 6.22 25.45 14.16
CA ILE A 129 5.17 24.50 14.51
C ILE A 129 4.16 24.42 13.37
N ALA A 130 3.77 23.21 12.99
CA ALA A 130 2.73 22.99 11.99
C ALA A 130 1.36 23.43 12.49
N THR A 131 0.72 24.33 11.75
CA THR A 131 -0.61 24.86 12.07
C THR A 131 -1.69 24.32 11.16
N ASP A 132 -1.31 23.84 9.97
CA ASP A 132 -2.22 23.35 8.95
C ASP A 132 -1.46 22.40 8.01
N VAL A 133 -2.17 21.51 7.31
CA VAL A 133 -1.60 20.68 6.26
C VAL A 133 -2.46 20.77 5.00
N GLN A 134 -1.85 20.98 3.87
CA GLN A 134 -2.50 21.10 2.57
C GLN A 134 -1.99 20.04 1.59
N PHE A 135 -2.87 19.64 0.70
CA PHE A 135 -2.61 18.60 -0.30
C PHE A 135 -2.94 19.12 -1.69
N THR A 136 -2.01 18.99 -2.62
CA THR A 136 -2.20 19.42 -4.00
C THR A 136 -1.73 18.33 -4.95
N GLY A 137 -2.64 17.79 -5.74
CA GLY A 137 -2.35 16.74 -6.71
C GLY A 137 -3.44 15.70 -6.82
N ARG A 138 -3.32 14.82 -7.83
CA ARG A 138 -4.36 13.82 -8.12
C ARG A 138 -4.30 12.58 -7.23
N THR A 139 -3.19 12.33 -6.56
CA THR A 139 -2.98 11.15 -5.70
C THR A 139 -2.89 11.47 -4.23
N CYS A 140 -3.13 12.71 -3.86
CA CYS A 140 -3.29 13.04 -2.48
C CYS A 140 -4.57 12.45 -1.90
#